data_e56b639c84e53fc1cfcbb98011540ac1
#
_entry.id   e56b639c84e53fc1cfcbb98011540ac1
#
_cell.length_a   1.000
_cell.length_b   1.000
_cell.length_c   1.000
_cell.angle_alpha   90.00
_cell.angle_beta   90.00
_cell.angle_gamma   90.00
#
_symmetry.space_group_name_H-M   'P 1'
#
loop_
_entity.id
_entity.type
_entity.pdbx_description
1 polymer ?
#
loop_
_entity_poly.entity_id
_entity_poly.type
_entity_poly.pdbx_seq_one_letter_code
_entity_poly.pdbx_strand_id
1 'polypeptide(L)'
;MYDTIVFSSDIFGSSDSDRYVTDCIKPLINGSMRIQTHITHEHHYYSELEKITGNIFSCAVGDTPSLDMLLRSELIRLFWLLETEAESDPDYSESGSVIRPALEYIAKNYNDVITIKQLAATVHLSESYFMNRFHDHVGLSAMEYISHFRIDKACKALRSSDKDVLEISFDCGFRNISNFNRQFRRIIGCSPTEFRNRITEFP
;
A
#
# COMPACT_ATOMS: atom_id res chain seq x y z
N MET A 1 -9.65 5.86 -17.66
CA MET A 1 -9.87 6.23 -16.23
C MET A 1 -9.30 5.09 -15.45
N TYR A 2 -8.41 5.34 -14.50
CA TYR A 2 -7.78 4.29 -13.69
C TYR A 2 -8.34 4.41 -12.29
N ASP A 3 -8.83 3.32 -11.74
CA ASP A 3 -9.27 3.24 -10.35
C ASP A 3 -8.14 2.63 -9.53
N THR A 4 -7.82 3.25 -8.41
CA THR A 4 -6.71 2.82 -7.53
C THR A 4 -7.26 2.48 -6.16
N ILE A 5 -6.93 1.31 -5.66
CA ILE A 5 -7.23 0.88 -4.30
C ILE A 5 -5.95 1.02 -3.47
N VAL A 6 -5.98 1.88 -2.45
CA VAL A 6 -4.89 2.04 -1.48
C VAL A 6 -5.45 1.69 -0.10
N PHE A 7 -4.84 0.73 0.57
CA PHE A 7 -5.24 0.31 1.90
C PHE A 7 -4.01 0.09 2.79
N SER A 8 -4.21 0.22 4.12
CA SER A 8 -3.19 -0.15 5.10
C SER A 8 -3.18 -1.65 5.31
N SER A 9 -2.00 -2.22 5.52
CA SER A 9 -1.85 -3.63 5.91
C SER A 9 -2.59 -3.99 7.20
N ASP A 10 -2.88 -3.00 8.04
CA ASP A 10 -3.61 -3.19 9.31
C ASP A 10 -5.07 -3.61 9.09
N ILE A 11 -5.61 -3.42 7.86
CA ILE A 11 -6.94 -3.91 7.51
C ILE A 11 -7.06 -5.44 7.68
N PHE A 12 -5.94 -6.16 7.58
CA PHE A 12 -5.88 -7.61 7.76
C PHE A 12 -5.67 -8.04 9.21
N GLY A 13 -5.57 -7.09 10.15
CA GLY A 13 -5.23 -7.36 11.54
C GLY A 13 -3.74 -7.22 11.83
N SER A 14 -3.41 -7.03 13.10
CA SER A 14 -2.04 -6.80 13.57
C SER A 14 -1.47 -7.96 14.38
N SER A 15 -2.20 -9.06 14.50
CA SER A 15 -1.79 -10.19 15.33
C SER A 15 -0.75 -11.04 14.60
N ASP A 16 0.47 -11.07 15.13
CA ASP A 16 1.53 -11.97 14.67
C ASP A 16 1.22 -13.46 14.94
N SER A 17 0.11 -13.73 15.65
CA SER A 17 -0.36 -15.09 15.95
C SER A 17 -1.31 -15.65 14.88
N ASP A 18 -1.82 -14.80 13.99
CA ASP A 18 -2.71 -15.26 12.95
C ASP A 18 -1.93 -15.83 11.75
N ARG A 19 -2.12 -17.10 11.51
CA ARG A 19 -1.40 -17.87 10.48
C ARG A 19 -1.57 -17.24 9.09
N TYR A 20 -2.77 -16.78 8.73
CA TYR A 20 -3.00 -16.16 7.42
C TYR A 20 -2.23 -14.82 7.27
N VAL A 21 -2.05 -14.09 8.37
CA VAL A 21 -1.26 -12.85 8.37
C VAL A 21 0.21 -13.15 8.17
N THR A 22 0.75 -14.17 8.86
CA THR A 22 2.17 -14.53 8.80
C THR A 22 2.54 -15.23 7.50
N ASP A 23 1.71 -16.14 7.02
CA ASP A 23 2.03 -17.03 5.92
C ASP A 23 1.59 -16.50 4.55
N CYS A 24 0.56 -15.62 4.50
CA CYS A 24 0.04 -15.08 3.26
C CYS A 24 0.22 -13.56 3.16
N ILE A 25 -0.29 -12.78 4.13
CA ILE A 25 -0.30 -11.32 4.02
C ILE A 25 1.08 -10.69 4.17
N LYS A 26 1.88 -11.11 5.16
CA LYS A 26 3.25 -10.59 5.32
C LYS A 26 4.17 -10.89 4.15
N PRO A 27 4.19 -12.12 3.59
CA PRO A 27 4.92 -12.44 2.38
C PRO A 27 4.52 -11.58 1.18
N LEU A 28 3.22 -11.28 1.04
CA LEU A 28 2.70 -10.41 0.01
C LEU A 28 3.22 -8.96 0.18
N ILE A 29 3.07 -8.40 1.39
CA ILE A 29 3.48 -7.03 1.70
C ILE A 29 4.99 -6.82 1.56
N ASN A 30 5.78 -7.81 1.97
CA ASN A 30 7.24 -7.73 1.88
C ASN A 30 7.80 -8.19 0.53
N GLY A 31 6.92 -8.54 -0.42
CA GLY A 31 7.29 -8.95 -1.78
C GLY A 31 7.95 -10.34 -1.86
N SER A 32 7.84 -11.18 -0.82
CA SER A 32 8.34 -12.56 -0.86
C SER A 32 7.33 -13.54 -1.46
N MET A 33 6.06 -13.18 -1.48
CA MET A 33 5.01 -13.90 -2.19
C MET A 33 4.81 -13.30 -3.57
N ARG A 34 4.60 -14.14 -4.55
CA ARG A 34 4.33 -13.74 -5.93
C ARG A 34 2.83 -13.60 -6.12
N ILE A 35 2.42 -12.54 -6.79
CA ILE A 35 1.08 -12.37 -7.31
C ILE A 35 1.19 -11.93 -8.77
N GLN A 36 0.20 -12.28 -9.57
CA GLN A 36 0.12 -11.78 -10.93
C GLN A 36 -0.23 -10.29 -10.92
N THR A 37 0.63 -9.47 -11.54
CA THR A 37 0.50 -8.00 -11.51
C THR A 37 -0.15 -7.42 -12.76
N HIS A 38 -0.25 -8.20 -13.83
CA HIS A 38 -0.90 -7.78 -15.06
C HIS A 38 -1.96 -8.81 -15.47
N ILE A 39 -3.23 -8.46 -15.28
CA ILE A 39 -4.36 -9.33 -15.54
C ILE A 39 -5.23 -8.70 -16.62
N THR A 40 -5.48 -9.44 -17.68
CA THR A 40 -6.30 -9.05 -18.81
C THR A 40 -7.58 -9.88 -18.88
N HIS A 41 -8.54 -9.47 -19.69
CA HIS A 41 -9.79 -10.19 -19.94
C HIS A 41 -9.58 -11.61 -20.53
N GLU A 42 -8.38 -11.95 -20.96
CA GLU A 42 -8.04 -13.29 -21.46
C GLU A 42 -7.86 -14.32 -20.32
N HIS A 43 -7.65 -13.86 -19.09
CA HIS A 43 -7.51 -14.75 -17.94
C HIS A 43 -8.87 -15.29 -17.51
N HIS A 44 -8.96 -16.59 -17.27
CA HIS A 44 -10.22 -17.29 -16.95
C HIS A 44 -10.89 -16.78 -15.66
N TYR A 45 -10.12 -16.22 -14.73
CA TYR A 45 -10.61 -15.65 -13.47
C TYR A 45 -10.89 -14.14 -13.54
N TYR A 46 -10.72 -13.48 -14.70
CA TYR A 46 -10.93 -12.04 -14.87
C TYR A 46 -12.32 -11.58 -14.41
N SER A 47 -13.36 -12.34 -14.76
CA SER A 47 -14.72 -11.98 -14.36
C SER A 47 -14.97 -12.03 -12.86
N GLU A 48 -14.26 -12.91 -12.15
CA GLU A 48 -14.30 -12.98 -10.69
C GLU A 48 -13.53 -11.82 -10.07
N LEU A 49 -12.37 -11.48 -10.61
CA LEU A 49 -11.58 -10.32 -10.22
C LEU A 49 -12.37 -9.01 -10.37
N GLU A 50 -13.09 -8.85 -11.49
CA GLU A 50 -13.94 -7.67 -11.75
C GLU A 50 -15.06 -7.55 -10.71
N LYS A 51 -15.69 -8.66 -10.30
CA LYS A 51 -16.70 -8.66 -9.24
C LYS A 51 -16.11 -8.27 -7.89
N ILE A 52 -14.97 -8.87 -7.51
CA ILE A 52 -14.29 -8.58 -6.25
C ILE A 52 -13.89 -7.10 -6.18
N THR A 53 -13.26 -6.58 -7.22
CA THR A 53 -12.86 -5.17 -7.27
C THR A 53 -14.07 -4.23 -7.25
N GLY A 54 -15.13 -4.54 -7.96
CA GLY A 54 -16.40 -3.80 -7.91
C GLY A 54 -17.01 -3.75 -6.51
N ASN A 55 -17.00 -4.87 -5.78
CA ASN A 55 -17.46 -4.93 -4.39
C ASN A 55 -16.57 -4.07 -3.47
N ILE A 56 -15.23 -4.15 -3.64
CA ILE A 56 -14.28 -3.33 -2.86
C ILE A 56 -14.58 -1.84 -3.06
N PHE A 57 -14.76 -1.37 -4.29
CA PHE A 57 -15.10 0.03 -4.57
C PHE A 57 -16.45 0.42 -3.97
N SER A 58 -17.45 -0.45 -4.06
CA SER A 58 -18.77 -0.20 -3.47
C SER A 58 -18.72 -0.08 -1.95
N CYS A 59 -17.92 -0.90 -1.29
CA CYS A 59 -17.71 -0.84 0.17
C CYS A 59 -16.92 0.40 0.60
N ALA A 60 -15.93 0.82 -0.19
CA ALA A 60 -15.06 1.95 0.14
C ALA A 60 -15.79 3.31 0.17
N VAL A 61 -16.95 3.40 -0.47
CA VAL A 61 -17.79 4.61 -0.48
C VAL A 61 -18.70 4.70 0.76
N GLY A 62 -18.94 3.59 1.45
CA GLY A 62 -19.80 3.51 2.64
C GLY A 62 -18.99 3.69 3.93
N ASP A 63 -19.69 4.14 4.98
CA ASP A 63 -19.08 4.44 6.29
C ASP A 63 -19.83 3.70 7.41
N THR A 64 -19.88 2.36 7.33
CA THR A 64 -20.49 1.53 8.36
C THR A 64 -19.59 0.36 8.75
N PRO A 65 -19.56 -0.08 10.03
CA PRO A 65 -18.73 -1.21 10.47
C PRO A 65 -18.98 -2.51 9.71
N SER A 66 -20.20 -2.73 9.21
CA SER A 66 -20.52 -3.90 8.39
C SER A 66 -19.87 -3.86 7.01
N LEU A 67 -19.72 -2.67 6.42
CA LEU A 67 -18.97 -2.47 5.17
C LEU A 67 -17.47 -2.67 5.35
N ASP A 68 -16.92 -2.31 6.51
CA ASP A 68 -15.52 -2.61 6.84
C ASP A 68 -15.25 -4.11 6.89
N MET A 69 -16.15 -4.89 7.47
CA MET A 69 -16.05 -6.36 7.49
C MET A 69 -16.10 -6.93 6.05
N LEU A 70 -17.04 -6.44 5.24
CA LEU A 70 -17.19 -6.87 3.86
C LEU A 70 -15.95 -6.49 3.04
N LEU A 71 -15.46 -5.26 3.18
CA LEU A 71 -14.23 -4.78 2.53
C LEU A 71 -13.03 -5.68 2.86
N ARG A 72 -12.85 -6.02 4.13
CA ARG A 72 -11.77 -6.94 4.57
C ARG A 72 -11.92 -8.31 3.93
N SER A 73 -13.12 -8.86 3.88
CA SER A 73 -13.38 -10.17 3.28
C SER A 73 -13.09 -10.18 1.78
N GLU A 74 -13.46 -9.14 1.06
CA GLU A 74 -13.20 -9.02 -0.38
C GLU A 74 -11.71 -8.80 -0.68
N LEU A 75 -10.98 -8.06 0.16
CA LEU A 75 -9.54 -7.93 0.04
C LEU A 75 -8.82 -9.26 0.30
N ILE A 76 -9.23 -10.03 1.31
CA ILE A 76 -8.68 -11.38 1.56
C ILE A 76 -8.95 -12.29 0.37
N ARG A 77 -10.18 -12.25 -0.18
CA ARG A 77 -10.56 -13.03 -1.35
C ARG A 77 -9.77 -12.63 -2.60
N LEU A 78 -9.53 -11.33 -2.79
CA LEU A 78 -8.67 -10.82 -3.86
C LEU A 78 -7.28 -11.42 -3.78
N PHE A 79 -6.65 -11.38 -2.61
CA PHE A 79 -5.30 -11.91 -2.43
C PHE A 79 -5.25 -13.43 -2.59
N TRP A 80 -6.24 -14.15 -2.07
CA TRP A 80 -6.34 -15.59 -2.28
C TRP A 80 -6.43 -15.95 -3.78
N LEU A 81 -7.25 -15.22 -4.53
CA LEU A 81 -7.37 -15.43 -5.97
C LEU A 81 -6.04 -15.18 -6.68
N LEU A 82 -5.39 -14.05 -6.40
CA LEU A 82 -4.13 -13.67 -7.01
C LEU A 82 -2.97 -14.60 -6.65
N GLU A 83 -2.95 -15.16 -5.44
CA GLU A 83 -1.97 -16.15 -4.99
C GLU A 83 -2.17 -17.48 -5.73
N THR A 84 -3.40 -17.99 -5.76
CA THR A 84 -3.73 -19.27 -6.38
C THR A 84 -3.38 -19.29 -7.86
N GLU A 85 -3.61 -18.18 -8.56
CA GLU A 85 -3.34 -18.05 -9.99
C GLU A 85 -1.87 -17.75 -10.31
N ALA A 86 -1.12 -17.16 -9.36
CA ALA A 86 0.30 -16.87 -9.55
C ALA A 86 1.18 -18.14 -9.62
N GLU A 87 0.76 -19.24 -9.00
CA GLU A 87 1.47 -20.53 -9.09
C GLU A 87 1.45 -21.12 -10.50
N SER A 88 0.54 -20.66 -11.37
CA SER A 88 0.29 -21.20 -12.71
C SER A 88 1.15 -20.57 -13.80
N ASP A 89 1.89 -19.48 -13.54
CA ASP A 89 2.68 -18.78 -14.55
C ASP A 89 4.19 -19.00 -14.38
N PRO A 90 4.83 -19.81 -15.26
CA PRO A 90 6.27 -20.10 -15.17
C PRO A 90 7.20 -18.90 -15.49
N ASP A 91 6.71 -17.87 -16.19
CA ASP A 91 7.53 -16.77 -16.74
C ASP A 91 7.69 -15.58 -15.77
N TYR A 92 7.01 -15.62 -14.62
CA TYR A 92 6.95 -14.51 -13.65
C TYR A 92 8.15 -14.43 -12.68
N SER A 93 9.21 -15.25 -12.89
CA SER A 93 10.15 -15.60 -11.82
C SER A 93 11.21 -14.58 -11.40
N GLU A 94 11.55 -13.53 -12.16
CA GLU A 94 12.73 -12.69 -11.86
C GLU A 94 12.46 -11.20 -11.54
N SER A 95 11.37 -10.66 -12.00
CA SER A 95 11.15 -9.21 -11.98
C SER A 95 10.91 -8.60 -10.59
N GLY A 96 10.16 -9.27 -9.71
CA GLY A 96 9.80 -8.75 -8.36
C GLY A 96 10.96 -8.72 -7.38
N SER A 97 11.93 -9.62 -7.53
CA SER A 97 13.09 -9.70 -6.62
C SER A 97 14.03 -8.48 -6.73
N VAL A 98 14.09 -7.86 -7.92
CA VAL A 98 15.01 -6.74 -8.18
C VAL A 98 14.64 -5.48 -7.41
N ILE A 99 13.35 -5.16 -7.25
CA ILE A 99 12.89 -3.91 -6.60
C ILE A 99 12.77 -4.05 -5.09
N ARG A 100 12.68 -5.27 -4.56
CA ARG A 100 12.52 -5.56 -3.14
C ARG A 100 13.53 -4.86 -2.22
N PRO A 101 14.86 -4.82 -2.49
CA PRO A 101 15.80 -4.11 -1.62
C PRO A 101 15.50 -2.61 -1.53
N ALA A 102 14.98 -2.01 -2.60
CA ALA A 102 14.58 -0.60 -2.58
C ALA A 102 13.32 -0.37 -1.72
N LEU A 103 12.34 -1.28 -1.77
CA LEU A 103 11.16 -1.22 -0.90
C LEU A 103 11.52 -1.40 0.57
N GLU A 104 12.42 -2.33 0.89
CA GLU A 104 12.94 -2.53 2.25
C GLU A 104 13.73 -1.30 2.73
N TYR A 105 14.51 -0.67 1.85
CA TYR A 105 15.21 0.58 2.16
C TYR A 105 14.23 1.70 2.52
N ILE A 106 13.17 1.87 1.72
CA ILE A 106 12.11 2.85 1.98
C ILE A 106 11.46 2.58 3.34
N ALA A 107 11.09 1.33 3.61
CA ALA A 107 10.43 0.95 4.87
C ALA A 107 11.28 1.23 6.12
N LYS A 108 12.61 1.13 6.01
CA LYS A 108 13.56 1.40 7.10
C LYS A 108 13.91 2.88 7.28
N ASN A 109 13.86 3.66 6.18
CA ASN A 109 14.40 5.03 6.15
C ASN A 109 13.36 6.08 5.75
N TYR A 110 12.05 5.76 5.81
CA TYR A 110 10.98 6.63 5.30
C TYR A 110 10.93 8.02 5.96
N ASN A 111 11.39 8.14 7.20
CA ASN A 111 11.46 9.39 7.94
C ASN A 111 12.64 10.29 7.53
N ASP A 112 13.60 9.75 6.81
CA ASP A 112 14.77 10.46 6.29
C ASP A 112 14.59 10.95 4.86
N VAL A 113 15.60 11.68 4.37
CA VAL A 113 15.65 12.11 2.96
C VAL A 113 16.03 10.94 2.10
N ILE A 114 15.11 10.47 1.29
CA ILE A 114 15.36 9.42 0.29
C ILE A 114 15.46 10.05 -1.10
N THR A 115 16.50 9.67 -1.84
CA THR A 115 16.73 10.08 -3.22
C THR A 115 16.63 8.89 -4.17
N ILE A 116 16.27 9.15 -5.43
CA ILE A 116 16.25 8.12 -6.47
C ILE A 116 17.62 7.46 -6.62
N LYS A 117 18.68 8.24 -6.52
CA LYS A 117 20.07 7.73 -6.57
C LYS A 117 20.35 6.69 -5.49
N GLN A 118 19.91 6.94 -4.25
CA GLN A 118 20.06 5.98 -3.16
C GLN A 118 19.28 4.69 -3.42
N LEU A 119 18.02 4.81 -3.87
CA LEU A 119 17.20 3.65 -4.18
C LEU A 119 17.77 2.82 -5.33
N ALA A 120 18.18 3.46 -6.40
CA ALA A 120 18.83 2.80 -7.55
C ALA A 120 20.11 2.06 -7.13
N ALA A 121 20.88 2.65 -6.21
CA ALA A 121 22.10 2.02 -5.67
C ALA A 121 21.80 0.75 -4.87
N THR A 122 20.67 0.66 -4.14
CA THR A 122 20.31 -0.56 -3.38
C THR A 122 20.08 -1.78 -4.27
N VAL A 123 19.77 -1.54 -5.52
CA VAL A 123 19.45 -2.57 -6.53
C VAL A 123 20.47 -2.63 -7.68
N HIS A 124 21.56 -1.89 -7.56
CA HIS A 124 22.65 -1.82 -8.56
C HIS A 124 22.20 -1.40 -9.98
N LEU A 125 21.19 -0.53 -10.07
CA LEU A 125 20.65 -0.03 -11.34
C LEU A 125 21.00 1.45 -11.55
N SER A 126 20.97 1.89 -12.82
CA SER A 126 20.95 3.32 -13.13
C SER A 126 19.62 3.94 -12.69
N GLU A 127 19.62 5.25 -12.37
CA GLU A 127 18.41 5.94 -11.89
C GLU A 127 17.24 5.84 -12.89
N SER A 128 17.52 6.01 -14.19
CA SER A 128 16.49 5.94 -15.24
C SER A 128 15.90 4.53 -15.37
N TYR A 129 16.74 3.49 -15.33
CA TYR A 129 16.28 2.11 -15.41
C TYR A 129 15.52 1.71 -14.15
N PHE A 130 16.00 2.14 -12.97
CA PHE A 130 15.31 1.94 -11.70
C PHE A 130 13.90 2.56 -11.72
N MET A 131 13.76 3.83 -12.15
CA MET A 131 12.44 4.50 -12.18
C MET A 131 11.44 3.75 -13.05
N ASN A 132 11.83 3.28 -14.23
CA ASN A 132 10.96 2.49 -15.10
C ASN A 132 10.58 1.16 -14.44
N ARG A 133 11.57 0.41 -13.94
CA ARG A 133 11.31 -0.89 -13.29
C ARG A 133 10.49 -0.77 -12.03
N PHE A 134 10.71 0.27 -11.23
CA PHE A 134 9.90 0.54 -10.04
C PHE A 134 8.45 0.83 -10.41
N HIS A 135 8.23 1.69 -11.41
CA HIS A 135 6.89 1.99 -11.89
C HIS A 135 6.18 0.76 -12.47
N ASP A 136 6.86 -0.04 -13.28
CA ASP A 136 6.30 -1.26 -13.87
C ASP A 136 5.86 -2.27 -12.79
N HIS A 137 6.59 -2.33 -11.65
CA HIS A 137 6.31 -3.28 -10.58
C HIS A 137 5.30 -2.77 -9.56
N VAL A 138 5.36 -1.47 -9.24
CA VAL A 138 4.60 -0.89 -8.12
C VAL A 138 3.37 -0.12 -8.64
N GLY A 139 3.33 0.21 -9.93
CA GLY A 139 2.28 1.05 -10.52
C GLY A 139 2.36 2.54 -10.14
N LEU A 140 3.35 2.91 -9.30
CA LEU A 140 3.59 4.28 -8.83
C LEU A 140 5.06 4.64 -9.06
N SER A 141 5.35 5.93 -9.20
CA SER A 141 6.73 6.37 -9.09
C SER A 141 7.27 6.14 -7.67
N ALA A 142 8.59 5.96 -7.52
CA ALA A 142 9.18 5.73 -6.20
C ALA A 142 8.91 6.87 -5.21
N MET A 143 8.85 8.13 -5.68
CA MET A 143 8.54 9.29 -4.83
C MET A 143 7.08 9.35 -4.41
N GLU A 144 6.16 8.92 -5.28
CA GLU A 144 4.74 8.75 -4.91
C GLU A 144 4.57 7.63 -3.90
N TYR A 145 5.21 6.49 -4.11
CA TYR A 145 5.20 5.37 -3.15
C TYR A 145 5.71 5.81 -1.77
N ILE A 146 6.83 6.53 -1.69
CA ILE A 146 7.34 7.09 -0.43
C ILE A 146 6.29 8.01 0.23
N SER A 147 5.62 8.84 -0.57
CA SER A 147 4.58 9.73 -0.06
C SER A 147 3.39 8.95 0.51
N HIS A 148 2.92 7.91 -0.19
CA HIS A 148 1.86 7.02 0.31
C HIS A 148 2.28 6.30 1.59
N PHE A 149 3.51 5.76 1.63
CA PHE A 149 4.05 5.08 2.80
C PHE A 149 4.11 5.99 4.04
N ARG A 150 4.58 7.23 3.87
CA ARG A 150 4.61 8.25 4.93
C ARG A 150 3.23 8.63 5.43
N ILE A 151 2.26 8.77 4.53
CA ILE A 151 0.86 9.09 4.90
C ILE A 151 0.23 7.90 5.65
N ASP A 152 0.49 6.66 5.27
CA ASP A 152 0.06 5.49 6.04
C ASP A 152 0.60 5.53 7.48
N LYS A 153 1.91 5.79 7.65
CA LYS A 153 2.51 5.96 8.98
C LYS A 153 1.87 7.11 9.77
N ALA A 154 1.57 8.22 9.10
CA ALA A 154 0.89 9.35 9.74
C ALA A 154 -0.54 8.99 10.17
N CYS A 155 -1.31 8.26 9.37
CA CYS A 155 -2.63 7.77 9.75
C CYS A 155 -2.56 6.88 11.00
N LYS A 156 -1.56 5.98 11.10
CA LYS A 156 -1.33 5.16 12.29
C LYS A 156 -1.03 6.02 13.52
N ALA A 157 -0.11 6.97 13.39
CA ALA A 157 0.26 7.89 14.47
C ALA A 157 -0.94 8.76 14.92
N LEU A 158 -1.76 9.24 13.98
CA LEU A 158 -2.97 10.00 14.29
C LEU A 158 -4.02 9.19 15.07
N ARG A 159 -4.06 7.87 14.88
CA ARG A 159 -4.97 6.95 15.59
C ARG A 159 -4.45 6.56 16.98
N SER A 160 -3.15 6.42 17.14
CA SER A 160 -2.52 5.77 18.31
C SER A 160 -1.82 6.73 19.25
N SER A 161 -1.81 8.04 18.97
CA SER A 161 -1.13 9.04 19.80
C SER A 161 -1.83 10.39 19.83
N ASP A 162 -1.59 11.14 20.92
CA ASP A 162 -2.07 12.51 21.12
C ASP A 162 -1.09 13.57 20.58
N LYS A 163 -0.03 13.15 19.87
CA LYS A 163 0.93 14.06 19.24
C LYS A 163 0.22 15.04 18.33
N ASP A 164 0.70 16.27 18.26
CA ASP A 164 0.12 17.23 17.34
C ASP A 164 0.39 16.86 15.86
N VAL A 165 -0.42 17.41 14.96
CA VAL A 165 -0.34 17.12 13.51
C VAL A 165 1.01 17.55 12.93
N LEU A 166 1.59 18.63 13.46
CA LEU A 166 2.88 19.15 13.02
C LEU A 166 4.00 18.16 13.40
N GLU A 167 4.02 17.70 14.64
CA GLU A 167 4.98 16.72 15.14
C GLU A 167 4.90 15.41 14.33
N ILE A 168 3.69 14.87 14.12
CA ILE A 168 3.48 13.67 13.31
C ILE A 168 4.00 13.86 11.89
N SER A 169 3.78 15.04 11.30
CA SER A 169 4.26 15.29 9.92
C SER A 169 5.79 15.19 9.82
N PHE A 170 6.53 15.72 10.80
CA PHE A 170 7.99 15.64 10.83
C PHE A 170 8.47 14.22 11.14
N ASP A 171 7.87 13.54 12.10
CA ASP A 171 8.19 12.14 12.45
C ASP A 171 8.00 11.19 11.24
N CYS A 172 7.06 11.51 10.36
CA CYS A 172 6.83 10.77 9.12
C CYS A 172 7.71 11.24 7.94
N GLY A 173 8.68 12.13 8.17
CA GLY A 173 9.67 12.54 7.17
C GLY A 173 9.22 13.63 6.21
N PHE A 174 8.16 14.37 6.51
CA PHE A 174 7.80 15.57 5.76
C PHE A 174 8.60 16.78 6.27
N ARG A 175 9.16 17.56 5.35
CA ARG A 175 9.97 18.72 5.68
C ARG A 175 9.17 19.99 5.98
N ASN A 176 7.91 20.02 5.56
CA ASN A 176 7.02 21.12 5.86
C ASN A 176 5.56 20.64 5.90
N ILE A 177 4.80 21.28 6.77
CA ILE A 177 3.40 20.97 7.05
C ILE A 177 2.48 21.20 5.84
N SER A 178 2.79 22.17 4.99
CA SER A 178 1.96 22.48 3.82
C SER A 178 2.01 21.34 2.80
N ASN A 179 3.20 20.76 2.56
CA ASN A 179 3.35 19.59 1.70
C ASN A 179 2.66 18.37 2.30
N PHE A 180 2.82 18.15 3.60
CA PHE A 180 2.13 17.07 4.33
C PHE A 180 0.61 17.17 4.15
N ASN A 181 0.00 18.31 4.49
CA ASN A 181 -1.45 18.50 4.40
C ASN A 181 -1.97 18.30 2.97
N ARG A 182 -1.23 18.78 1.97
CA ARG A 182 -1.58 18.59 0.56
C ARG A 182 -1.54 17.11 0.17
N GLN A 183 -0.49 16.38 0.54
CA GLN A 183 -0.36 14.95 0.25
C GLN A 183 -1.38 14.12 1.02
N PHE A 184 -1.61 14.44 2.28
CA PHE A 184 -2.60 13.77 3.11
C PHE A 184 -4.01 13.91 2.52
N ARG A 185 -4.42 15.15 2.17
CA ARG A 185 -5.72 15.36 1.54
C ARG A 185 -5.83 14.69 0.17
N ARG A 186 -4.75 14.67 -0.62
CA ARG A 186 -4.73 13.98 -1.93
C ARG A 186 -4.94 12.48 -1.78
N ILE A 187 -4.33 11.86 -0.77
CA ILE A 187 -4.31 10.39 -0.61
C ILE A 187 -5.51 9.90 0.21
N ILE A 188 -5.89 10.61 1.28
CA ILE A 188 -6.92 10.20 2.23
C ILE A 188 -8.29 10.86 1.95
N GLY A 189 -8.32 11.94 1.18
CA GLY A 189 -9.55 12.67 0.84
C GLY A 189 -9.97 13.73 1.86
N CYS A 190 -9.37 13.76 3.07
CA CYS A 190 -9.65 14.76 4.10
C CYS A 190 -8.36 15.32 4.72
N SER A 191 -8.45 16.34 5.55
CA SER A 191 -7.29 16.86 6.29
C SER A 191 -6.90 15.92 7.44
N PRO A 192 -5.64 16.00 7.94
CA PRO A 192 -5.20 15.21 9.09
C PRO A 192 -6.04 15.47 10.36
N THR A 193 -6.46 16.70 10.57
CA THR A 193 -7.31 17.07 11.71
C THR A 193 -8.73 16.49 11.58
N GLU A 194 -9.33 16.57 10.38
CA GLU A 194 -10.63 15.96 10.10
C GLU A 194 -10.55 14.43 10.26
N PHE A 195 -9.46 13.82 9.81
CA PHE A 195 -9.21 12.39 9.96
C PHE A 195 -9.17 11.99 11.44
N ARG A 196 -8.41 12.73 12.28
CA ARG A 196 -8.35 12.47 13.72
C ARG A 196 -9.70 12.61 14.40
N ASN A 197 -10.43 13.68 14.11
CA ASN A 197 -11.74 13.94 14.73
C ASN A 197 -12.74 12.81 14.43
N ARG A 198 -12.80 12.32 13.21
CA ARG A 198 -13.66 11.18 12.83
C ARG A 198 -13.39 9.91 13.65
N ILE A 199 -12.11 9.64 13.98
CA ILE A 199 -11.73 8.48 14.78
C ILE A 199 -12.13 8.65 16.25
N THR A 200 -12.09 9.88 16.76
CA THR A 200 -12.41 10.19 18.15
C THR A 200 -13.93 10.18 18.38
N GLU A 201 -14.73 10.44 17.35
CA GLU A 201 -16.20 10.42 17.41
C GLU A 201 -16.79 8.99 17.38
N PHE A 202 -16.02 7.98 16.94
CA PHE A 202 -16.42 6.58 16.90
C PHE A 202 -15.33 5.69 17.54
N PRO A 203 -15.21 5.69 18.91
CA PRO A 203 -14.23 4.88 19.63
C PRO A 203 -14.51 3.37 19.55
#